data_ad63d1fe98444017fd2eab0978aaf7f0
#
_entry.id   ad63d1fe98444017fd2eab0978aaf7f0
#
_cell.length_a   1.000
_cell.length_b   1.000
_cell.length_c   1.000
_cell.angle_alpha   90.00
_cell.angle_beta   90.00
_cell.angle_gamma   90.00
#
_symmetry.space_group_name_H-M   'P 1'
#
loop_
_entity.id
_entity.type
_entity.pdbx_description
1 polymer ?
#
loop_
_entity_poly.entity_id
_entity_poly.type
_entity_poly.pdbx_seq_one_letter_code
_entity_poly.pdbx_strand_id
1 'polypeptide(L)'
;MRKKQAKKRPLLPDPKFNDQLVTRFVNMMMWDGKKSTAFKIFYDAIEIVDEKKTDEEKTALEIWKDALSNVMPHVEVRSRRVGGATFQIPMQIRPDRKISTAMKWLISFARKRNEKSMALKLASEILAAAKEEGAAVKKRTDTHKMAEANKAFSHFRF
;
A
#
# COMPACT_ATOMS: atom_id res chain seq x y z
N MET A 1 -19.66 2.73 23.62
CA MET A 1 -18.31 2.29 23.13
C MET A 1 -18.34 0.81 22.75
N ARG A 2 -17.69 0.42 21.68
CA ARG A 2 -17.64 -0.97 21.20
C ARG A 2 -16.69 -1.79 22.09
N LYS A 3 -17.21 -2.69 22.93
CA LYS A 3 -16.40 -3.50 23.85
C LYS A 3 -15.56 -4.59 23.14
N LYS A 4 -16.03 -5.11 21.99
CA LYS A 4 -15.35 -6.18 21.24
C LYS A 4 -15.08 -5.75 19.80
N GLN A 5 -13.92 -6.16 19.29
CA GLN A 5 -13.60 -6.01 17.88
C GLN A 5 -14.51 -6.93 17.04
N ALA A 6 -14.95 -6.44 15.89
CA ALA A 6 -15.73 -7.27 14.97
C ALA A 6 -14.89 -8.45 14.47
N LYS A 7 -15.52 -9.62 14.33
CA LYS A 7 -14.87 -10.80 13.72
C LYS A 7 -14.44 -10.48 12.30
N LYS A 8 -13.19 -10.80 11.95
CA LYS A 8 -12.70 -10.67 10.58
C LYS A 8 -13.45 -11.68 9.70
N ARG A 9 -14.01 -11.22 8.60
CA ARG A 9 -14.62 -12.12 7.60
C ARG A 9 -13.53 -12.88 6.86
N PRO A 10 -13.72 -14.17 6.52
CA PRO A 10 -12.79 -14.89 5.67
C PRO A 10 -12.71 -14.21 4.30
N LEU A 11 -11.51 -14.05 3.79
CA LEU A 11 -11.25 -13.50 2.47
C LEU A 11 -10.97 -14.66 1.53
N LEU A 12 -11.79 -14.82 0.50
CA LEU A 12 -11.56 -15.82 -0.54
C LEU A 12 -10.36 -15.39 -1.40
N PRO A 13 -9.50 -16.33 -1.80
CA PRO A 13 -8.39 -16.05 -2.69
C PRO A 13 -8.90 -15.62 -4.08
N ASP A 14 -8.02 -15.00 -4.84
CA ASP A 14 -8.29 -14.58 -6.21
C ASP A 14 -8.41 -15.78 -7.17
N PRO A 15 -9.36 -15.77 -8.12
CA PRO A 15 -9.56 -16.93 -9.04
C PRO A 15 -8.36 -17.16 -9.99
N LYS A 16 -7.62 -16.12 -10.43
CA LYS A 16 -6.52 -16.24 -11.41
C LYS A 16 -5.20 -16.64 -10.73
N PHE A 17 -4.87 -16.02 -9.61
CA PHE A 17 -3.58 -16.19 -8.93
C PHE A 17 -3.67 -16.97 -7.61
N ASN A 18 -4.87 -17.31 -7.18
CA ASN A 18 -5.14 -18.02 -5.90
C ASN A 18 -4.49 -17.34 -4.68
N ASP A 19 -4.42 -16.00 -4.67
CA ASP A 19 -3.76 -15.19 -3.65
C ASP A 19 -4.76 -14.26 -2.93
N GLN A 20 -4.80 -14.33 -1.59
CA GLN A 20 -5.65 -13.47 -0.76
C GLN A 20 -5.22 -11.99 -0.77
N LEU A 21 -3.92 -11.72 -0.98
CA LEU A 21 -3.42 -10.34 -1.06
C LEU A 21 -3.97 -9.62 -2.30
N VAL A 22 -4.09 -10.34 -3.42
CA VAL A 22 -4.71 -9.82 -4.65
C VAL A 22 -6.16 -9.42 -4.40
N THR A 23 -6.95 -10.31 -3.82
CA THR A 23 -8.35 -10.01 -3.47
C THR A 23 -8.45 -8.80 -2.53
N ARG A 24 -7.55 -8.71 -1.54
CA ARG A 24 -7.49 -7.59 -0.61
C ARG A 24 -7.15 -6.28 -1.32
N PHE A 25 -6.22 -6.31 -2.26
CA PHE A 25 -5.83 -5.15 -3.06
C PHE A 25 -6.95 -4.68 -3.98
N VAL A 26 -7.59 -5.60 -4.69
CA VAL A 26 -8.74 -5.32 -5.56
C VAL A 26 -9.92 -4.72 -4.77
N ASN A 27 -10.23 -5.28 -3.60
CA ASN A 27 -11.28 -4.74 -2.73
C ASN A 27 -10.95 -3.31 -2.25
N MET A 28 -9.68 -2.96 -2.11
CA MET A 28 -9.26 -1.62 -1.70
C MET A 28 -9.23 -0.64 -2.88
N MET A 29 -8.97 -1.13 -4.08
CA MET A 29 -9.00 -0.34 -5.31
C MET A 29 -10.42 -0.08 -5.82
N MET A 30 -11.35 -0.96 -5.51
CA MET A 30 -12.74 -0.92 -5.95
C MET A 30 -13.45 0.39 -5.53
N TRP A 31 -14.25 0.97 -6.43
CA TRP A 31 -15.18 2.07 -6.19
C TRP A 31 -16.60 1.63 -6.51
N ASP A 32 -17.57 2.18 -5.83
CA ASP A 32 -19.03 1.99 -6.06
C ASP A 32 -19.46 0.51 -6.12
N GLY A 33 -18.71 -0.38 -5.45
CA GLY A 33 -19.01 -1.81 -5.50
C GLY A 33 -18.66 -2.51 -6.82
N LYS A 34 -18.02 -1.81 -7.79
CA LYS A 34 -17.68 -2.36 -9.12
C LYS A 34 -16.48 -3.31 -9.04
N LYS A 35 -16.69 -4.49 -8.44
CA LYS A 35 -15.61 -5.44 -8.18
C LYS A 35 -15.02 -6.08 -9.43
N SER A 36 -15.86 -6.46 -10.39
CA SER A 36 -15.42 -7.03 -11.67
C SER A 36 -14.52 -6.10 -12.46
N THR A 37 -14.88 -4.81 -12.52
CA THR A 37 -14.04 -3.78 -13.15
C THR A 37 -12.69 -3.63 -12.43
N ALA A 38 -12.68 -3.67 -11.09
CA ALA A 38 -11.44 -3.58 -10.33
C ALA A 38 -10.53 -4.81 -10.56
N PHE A 39 -11.08 -6.01 -10.67
CA PHE A 39 -10.32 -7.21 -11.05
C PHE A 39 -9.72 -7.06 -12.44
N LYS A 40 -10.51 -6.65 -13.42
CA LYS A 40 -10.02 -6.41 -14.78
C LYS A 40 -8.86 -5.44 -14.80
N ILE A 41 -8.98 -4.28 -14.15
CA ILE A 41 -7.89 -3.28 -14.06
C ILE A 41 -6.64 -3.89 -13.46
N PHE A 42 -6.77 -4.70 -12.42
CA PHE A 42 -5.61 -5.35 -11.78
C PHE A 42 -4.95 -6.36 -12.73
N TYR A 43 -5.73 -7.20 -13.40
CA TYR A 43 -5.19 -8.20 -14.34
C TYR A 43 -4.51 -7.55 -15.53
N ASP A 44 -5.15 -6.55 -16.15
CA ASP A 44 -4.56 -5.77 -17.23
C ASP A 44 -3.23 -5.09 -16.77
N ALA A 45 -3.19 -4.58 -15.53
CA ALA A 45 -1.98 -3.99 -14.98
C ALA A 45 -0.85 -5.02 -14.80
N ILE A 46 -1.16 -6.23 -14.33
CA ILE A 46 -0.16 -7.30 -14.17
C ILE A 46 0.34 -7.79 -15.53
N GLU A 47 -0.50 -7.86 -16.56
CA GLU A 47 -0.09 -8.19 -17.94
C GLU A 47 0.88 -7.13 -18.47
N ILE A 48 0.59 -5.84 -18.29
CA ILE A 48 1.49 -4.75 -18.67
C ILE A 48 2.82 -4.81 -17.88
N VAL A 49 2.79 -5.20 -16.62
CA VAL A 49 4.02 -5.40 -15.82
C VAL A 49 4.82 -6.56 -16.39
N ASP A 50 4.19 -7.65 -16.81
CA ASP A 50 4.85 -8.81 -17.41
C ASP A 50 5.54 -8.45 -18.73
N GLU A 51 4.88 -7.65 -19.58
CA GLU A 51 5.44 -7.14 -20.83
C GLU A 51 6.65 -6.20 -20.63
N LYS A 52 6.64 -5.41 -19.54
CA LYS A 52 7.64 -4.35 -19.28
C LYS A 52 8.66 -4.72 -18.22
N LYS A 53 8.60 -5.91 -17.65
CA LYS A 53 9.56 -6.35 -16.64
C LYS A 53 10.98 -6.42 -17.23
N THR A 54 11.92 -6.05 -16.41
CA THR A 54 13.37 -6.12 -16.76
C THR A 54 13.96 -7.46 -16.32
N ASP A 55 13.42 -8.05 -15.26
CA ASP A 55 13.85 -9.35 -14.70
C ASP A 55 13.00 -10.47 -15.30
N GLU A 56 13.58 -11.28 -16.16
CA GLU A 56 12.91 -12.42 -16.79
C GLU A 56 12.66 -13.58 -15.78
N GLU A 57 13.46 -13.65 -14.72
CA GLU A 57 13.37 -14.71 -13.70
C GLU A 57 12.14 -14.54 -12.78
N LYS A 58 11.64 -13.31 -12.60
CA LYS A 58 10.51 -13.02 -11.70
C LYS A 58 9.19 -13.01 -12.45
N THR A 59 8.17 -13.56 -11.81
CA THR A 59 6.79 -13.41 -12.28
C THR A 59 6.28 -11.99 -12.00
N ALA A 60 5.36 -11.49 -12.83
CA ALA A 60 4.77 -10.16 -12.62
C ALA A 60 4.08 -10.01 -11.26
N LEU A 61 3.55 -11.13 -10.72
CA LEU A 61 2.97 -11.15 -9.37
C LEU A 61 4.02 -10.97 -8.27
N GLU A 62 5.21 -11.56 -8.43
CA GLU A 62 6.33 -11.39 -7.50
C GLU A 62 6.83 -9.94 -7.53
N ILE A 63 6.97 -9.34 -8.70
CA ILE A 63 7.33 -7.92 -8.85
C ILE A 63 6.32 -7.03 -8.12
N TRP A 64 5.03 -7.32 -8.23
CA TRP A 64 4.00 -6.60 -7.48
C TRP A 64 4.13 -6.79 -5.95
N LYS A 65 4.47 -8.00 -5.48
CA LYS A 65 4.73 -8.26 -4.05
C LYS A 65 5.97 -7.53 -3.56
N ASP A 66 7.04 -7.51 -4.35
CA ASP A 66 8.26 -6.74 -4.08
C ASP A 66 7.94 -5.24 -3.99
N ALA A 67 7.18 -4.71 -4.95
CA ALA A 67 6.69 -3.33 -4.92
C ALA A 67 5.90 -3.00 -3.65
N LEU A 68 4.99 -3.89 -3.23
CA LEU A 68 4.26 -3.72 -1.97
C LEU A 68 5.20 -3.74 -0.77
N SER A 69 6.18 -4.65 -0.73
CA SER A 69 7.17 -4.73 0.34
C SER A 69 7.99 -3.44 0.44
N ASN A 70 8.43 -2.91 -0.71
CA ASN A 70 9.19 -1.66 -0.78
C ASN A 70 8.39 -0.43 -0.34
N VAL A 71 7.07 -0.44 -0.46
CA VAL A 71 6.19 0.66 -0.01
C VAL A 71 5.77 0.50 1.45
N MET A 72 5.96 -0.67 2.09
CA MET A 72 5.51 -0.89 3.47
C MET A 72 6.25 -0.02 4.48
N PRO A 73 5.54 0.84 5.25
CA PRO A 73 6.16 1.60 6.31
C PRO A 73 6.35 0.75 7.57
N HIS A 74 7.47 0.93 8.27
CA HIS A 74 7.73 0.31 9.56
C HIS A 74 7.21 1.14 10.74
N VAL A 75 7.19 2.47 10.55
CA VAL A 75 6.74 3.45 11.55
C VAL A 75 5.72 4.40 10.95
N GLU A 76 4.80 4.87 11.78
CA GLU A 76 3.87 5.96 11.45
C GLU A 76 3.96 7.04 12.51
N VAL A 77 3.57 8.25 12.15
CA VAL A 77 3.51 9.38 13.09
C VAL A 77 2.05 9.64 13.43
N ARG A 78 1.73 9.72 14.71
CA ARG A 78 0.38 10.06 15.19
C ARG A 78 0.42 11.34 15.99
N SER A 79 -0.52 12.23 15.67
CA SER A 79 -0.72 13.46 16.45
C SER A 79 -1.38 13.14 17.78
N ARG A 80 -0.84 13.67 18.86
CA ARG A 80 -1.42 13.61 20.19
C ARG A 80 -1.33 14.96 20.87
N ARG A 81 -2.40 15.34 21.55
CA ARG A 81 -2.43 16.58 22.34
C ARG A 81 -1.99 16.29 23.77
N VAL A 82 -0.92 16.94 24.21
CA VAL A 82 -0.38 16.82 25.57
C VAL A 82 -0.19 18.23 26.13
N GLY A 83 -0.81 18.57 27.25
CA GLY A 83 -0.66 19.86 27.91
C GLY A 83 -1.05 21.07 27.03
N GLY A 84 -2.00 20.88 26.08
CA GLY A 84 -2.42 21.95 25.16
C GLY A 84 -1.64 22.02 23.84
N ALA A 85 -0.44 21.44 23.76
CA ALA A 85 0.34 21.36 22.52
C ALA A 85 0.10 20.02 21.77
N THR A 86 0.17 20.06 20.44
CA THR A 86 0.02 18.87 19.60
C THR A 86 1.39 18.34 19.19
N PHE A 87 1.70 17.13 19.61
CA PHE A 87 2.96 16.45 19.30
C PHE A 87 2.74 15.35 18.26
N GLN A 88 3.72 15.19 17.39
CA GLN A 88 3.79 14.10 16.42
C GLN A 88 4.58 12.93 17.02
N ILE A 89 3.90 11.87 17.42
CA ILE A 89 4.53 10.76 18.15
C ILE A 89 4.78 9.59 17.18
N PRO A 90 6.04 9.15 17.02
CA PRO A 90 6.36 7.98 16.21
C PRO A 90 5.90 6.69 16.88
N MET A 91 5.21 5.84 16.12
CA MET A 91 4.69 4.55 16.58
C MET A 91 5.00 3.44 15.58
N GLN A 92 5.31 2.25 16.10
CA GLN A 92 5.42 1.05 15.26
C GLN A 92 4.06 0.66 14.71
N ILE A 93 4.03 0.23 13.46
CA ILE A 93 2.81 -0.16 12.77
C ILE A 93 2.59 -1.67 12.93
N ARG A 94 1.35 -2.08 13.25
CA ARG A 94 0.96 -3.50 13.27
C ARG A 94 1.08 -4.13 11.88
N PRO A 95 1.44 -5.42 11.73
CA PRO A 95 1.64 -6.08 10.44
C PRO A 95 0.46 -5.92 9.46
N ASP A 96 -0.77 -6.16 9.92
CA ASP A 96 -1.98 -5.99 9.10
C ASP A 96 -2.16 -4.57 8.55
N ARG A 97 -1.75 -3.58 9.35
CA ARG A 97 -1.86 -2.16 8.98
C ARG A 97 -0.74 -1.74 8.03
N LYS A 98 0.47 -2.31 8.13
CA LYS A 98 1.58 -2.08 7.18
C LYS A 98 1.12 -2.38 5.77
N ILE A 99 0.59 -3.60 5.56
CA ILE A 99 0.09 -4.05 4.26
C ILE A 99 -1.04 -3.12 3.75
N SER A 100 -2.02 -2.82 4.60
CA SER A 100 -3.13 -1.94 4.22
C SER A 100 -2.67 -0.53 3.85
N THR A 101 -1.68 0.00 4.55
CA THR A 101 -1.12 1.33 4.28
C THR A 101 -0.35 1.34 2.97
N ALA A 102 0.48 0.32 2.72
CA ALA A 102 1.22 0.17 1.46
C ALA A 102 0.26 0.09 0.26
N MET A 103 -0.77 -0.76 0.34
CA MET A 103 -1.78 -0.86 -0.71
C MET A 103 -2.49 0.47 -0.98
N LYS A 104 -2.90 1.19 0.07
CA LYS A 104 -3.54 2.51 -0.07
C LYS A 104 -2.62 3.52 -0.73
N TRP A 105 -1.35 3.56 -0.35
CA TRP A 105 -0.39 4.49 -0.95
C TRP A 105 -0.16 4.14 -2.41
N LEU A 106 0.11 2.88 -2.73
CA LEU A 106 0.30 2.45 -4.12
C LEU A 106 -0.90 2.84 -4.99
N ILE A 107 -2.13 2.55 -4.57
CA ILE A 107 -3.35 2.90 -5.30
C ILE A 107 -3.50 4.43 -5.43
N SER A 108 -3.28 5.17 -4.34
CA SER A 108 -3.49 6.63 -4.35
C SER A 108 -2.49 7.36 -5.24
N PHE A 109 -1.24 6.90 -5.28
CA PHE A 109 -0.21 7.49 -6.14
C PHE A 109 -0.35 7.02 -7.59
N ALA A 110 -0.73 5.77 -7.84
CA ALA A 110 -1.11 5.32 -9.17
C ALA A 110 -2.22 6.20 -9.76
N ARG A 111 -3.28 6.50 -9.01
CA ARG A 111 -4.37 7.38 -9.47
C ARG A 111 -3.92 8.80 -9.85
N LYS A 112 -2.84 9.30 -9.26
CA LYS A 112 -2.30 10.64 -9.53
C LYS A 112 -1.40 10.71 -10.77
N ARG A 113 -1.03 9.56 -11.35
CA ARG A 113 -0.23 9.53 -12.57
C ARG A 113 -1.03 10.03 -13.77
N ASN A 114 -0.32 10.46 -14.82
CA ASN A 114 -0.89 11.10 -16.00
C ASN A 114 -1.16 10.14 -17.18
N GLU A 115 -0.96 8.81 -17.00
CA GLU A 115 -1.22 7.83 -18.04
C GLU A 115 -2.72 7.74 -18.38
N LYS A 116 -3.07 7.21 -19.57
CA LYS A 116 -4.44 7.21 -20.10
C LYS A 116 -5.41 6.32 -19.32
N SER A 117 -4.98 5.14 -18.87
CA SER A 117 -5.84 4.17 -18.18
C SER A 117 -5.36 3.87 -16.76
N MET A 118 -6.28 3.42 -15.89
CA MET A 118 -5.91 3.05 -14.53
C MET A 118 -4.98 1.83 -14.49
N ALA A 119 -5.10 0.90 -15.46
CA ALA A 119 -4.20 -0.24 -15.58
C ALA A 119 -2.77 0.21 -15.88
N LEU A 120 -2.58 1.13 -16.84
CA LEU A 120 -1.26 1.72 -17.14
C LEU A 120 -0.69 2.48 -15.94
N LYS A 121 -1.50 3.31 -15.28
CA LYS A 121 -1.10 4.04 -14.06
C LYS A 121 -0.60 3.11 -12.97
N LEU A 122 -1.34 2.03 -12.73
CA LEU A 122 -0.99 1.05 -11.71
C LEU A 122 0.26 0.27 -12.09
N ALA A 123 0.38 -0.21 -13.31
CA ALA A 123 1.57 -0.92 -13.81
C ALA A 123 2.83 -0.06 -13.69
N SER A 124 2.77 1.21 -14.10
CA SER A 124 3.90 2.14 -14.00
C SER A 124 4.31 2.42 -12.55
N GLU A 125 3.34 2.53 -11.62
CA GLU A 125 3.67 2.72 -10.19
C GLU A 125 4.26 1.44 -9.58
N ILE A 126 3.76 0.24 -9.97
CA ILE A 126 4.31 -1.04 -9.53
C ILE A 126 5.76 -1.19 -9.98
N LEU A 127 6.06 -0.95 -11.25
CA LEU A 127 7.42 -1.06 -11.79
C LEU A 127 8.39 -0.07 -11.13
N ALA A 128 7.95 1.17 -10.90
CA ALA A 128 8.75 2.15 -10.18
C ALA A 128 8.98 1.74 -8.72
N ALA A 129 7.93 1.27 -8.02
CA ALA A 129 8.04 0.85 -6.63
C ALA A 129 8.89 -0.43 -6.46
N ALA A 130 8.90 -1.34 -7.44
CA ALA A 130 9.77 -2.51 -7.44
C ALA A 130 11.26 -2.13 -7.49
N LYS A 131 11.58 -1.04 -8.21
CA LYS A 131 12.93 -0.43 -8.29
C LYS A 131 13.26 0.52 -7.12
N GLU A 132 12.44 0.52 -6.07
CA GLU A 132 12.50 1.47 -4.94
C GLU A 132 12.37 2.94 -5.33
N GLU A 133 11.75 3.22 -6.46
CA GLU A 133 11.46 4.54 -6.99
C GLU A 133 9.95 4.85 -6.89
N GLY A 134 9.57 6.05 -7.36
CA GLY A 134 8.16 6.42 -7.46
C GLY A 134 7.62 7.13 -6.21
N ALA A 135 6.41 7.67 -6.38
CA ALA A 135 5.78 8.54 -5.37
C ALA A 135 5.32 7.77 -4.12
N ALA A 136 4.95 6.50 -4.26
CA ALA A 136 4.57 5.65 -3.14
C ALA A 136 5.77 5.35 -2.22
N VAL A 137 6.95 5.05 -2.79
CA VAL A 137 8.18 4.82 -2.04
C VAL A 137 8.67 6.12 -1.39
N LYS A 138 8.60 7.24 -2.12
CA LYS A 138 8.91 8.57 -1.56
C LYS A 138 8.05 8.85 -0.33
N LYS A 139 6.76 8.54 -0.38
CA LYS A 139 5.85 8.72 0.78
C LYS A 139 6.29 7.89 1.98
N ARG A 140 6.74 6.62 1.77
CA ARG A 140 7.33 5.79 2.84
C ARG A 140 8.54 6.50 3.45
N THR A 141 9.47 6.94 2.62
CA THR A 141 10.71 7.60 3.04
C THR A 141 10.42 8.89 3.82
N ASP A 142 9.49 9.73 3.33
CA ASP A 142 9.09 10.96 4.01
C ASP A 142 8.45 10.67 5.38
N THR A 143 7.63 9.60 5.47
CA THR A 143 7.03 9.18 6.74
C THR A 143 8.09 8.71 7.74
N HIS A 144 9.10 7.96 7.28
CA HIS A 144 10.22 7.52 8.11
C HIS A 144 11.07 8.70 8.59
N LYS A 145 11.39 9.67 7.70
CA LYS A 145 12.10 10.91 8.07
C LYS A 145 11.33 11.72 9.11
N MET A 146 10.01 11.86 8.94
CA MET A 146 9.17 12.53 9.95
C MET A 146 9.18 11.81 11.29
N ALA A 147 9.14 10.47 11.30
CA ALA A 147 9.21 9.69 12.52
C ALA A 147 10.57 9.82 13.21
N GLU A 148 11.65 9.88 12.45
CA GLU A 148 13.01 10.08 12.98
C GLU A 148 13.18 11.47 13.57
N ALA A 149 12.76 12.51 12.86
CA ALA A 149 12.80 13.89 13.37
C ALA A 149 12.01 14.08 14.68
N ASN A 150 10.95 13.30 14.88
CA ASN A 150 10.11 13.35 16.09
C ASN A 150 10.47 12.28 17.13
N LYS A 151 11.61 11.60 16.98
CA LYS A 151 12.04 10.50 17.87
C LYS A 151 12.11 10.92 19.34
N ALA A 152 12.46 12.17 19.62
CA ALA A 152 12.51 12.73 20.97
C ALA A 152 11.17 12.64 21.73
N PHE A 153 10.04 12.65 21.01
CA PHE A 153 8.70 12.57 21.60
C PHE A 153 8.17 11.14 21.74
N SER A 154 9.01 10.12 21.50
CA SER A 154 8.61 8.71 21.59
C SER A 154 8.18 8.28 23.00
N HIS A 155 8.66 8.96 24.05
CA HIS A 155 8.28 8.71 25.44
C HIS A 155 6.83 9.08 25.77
N PHE A 156 6.17 9.91 24.95
CA PHE A 156 4.73 10.17 25.07
C PHE A 156 3.84 9.07 24.47
N ARG A 157 4.43 7.95 24.09
CA ARG A 157 3.75 6.78 23.56
C ARG A 157 3.13 5.98 24.72
N PHE A 158 1.81 5.76 24.67
CA PHE A 158 1.07 4.88 25.57
C PHE A 158 0.22 3.90 24.76
#